data_f543b81b6a70bed018997bc8db2f9811
#
_entry.id   f543b81b6a70bed018997bc8db2f9811
#
_cell.length_a   1.000
_cell.length_b   1.000
_cell.length_c   1.000
_cell.angle_alpha   90.00
_cell.angle_beta   90.00
_cell.angle_gamma   90.00
#
_symmetry.space_group_name_H-M   'P 1'
#
loop_
_entity.id
_entity.type
_entity.pdbx_description
1 polymer ?
#
loop_
_entity_poly.entity_id
_entity_poly.type
_entity_poly.pdbx_seq_one_letter_code
_entity_poly.pdbx_strand_id
1 'polypeptide(L)'
;MVMKDQRPIHPDFQFFLDSREQEVIDLFTDLRLYILDLYPDSNELVYHTHALSAVFSVSERLSDAFCHVPVYADHINLGFNKGTLLEDPDELLEGTGKYIRHIRVKTPGDYRNHRVKRLIKRAINFALEDMDKPTKARGRTISKIKRK
;
A
#
# COMPACT_ATOMS: atom_id res chain seq x y z
N MET A 1 -20.71 17.40 -0.51
CA MET A 1 -19.34 16.95 -0.20
C MET A 1 -18.79 16.10 -1.34
N VAL A 2 -17.57 16.37 -1.71
CA VAL A 2 -16.92 15.60 -2.75
C VAL A 2 -16.11 14.48 -2.11
N MET A 3 -16.38 13.26 -2.53
CA MET A 3 -15.56 12.12 -2.12
C MET A 3 -14.21 12.21 -2.80
N LYS A 4 -13.15 12.01 -2.05
CA LYS A 4 -11.81 12.20 -2.60
C LYS A 4 -11.45 11.16 -3.62
N ASP A 5 -11.49 9.91 -3.28
CA ASP A 5 -11.16 8.88 -4.24
C ASP A 5 -12.27 7.86 -4.28
N GLN A 6 -12.84 7.71 -5.46
CA GLN A 6 -13.93 6.77 -5.69
C GLN A 6 -13.44 5.50 -6.39
N ARG A 7 -12.13 5.32 -6.46
CA ARG A 7 -11.56 4.19 -7.18
C ARG A 7 -12.00 2.86 -6.54
N PRO A 8 -12.73 2.02 -7.28
CA PRO A 8 -13.16 0.74 -6.71
C PRO A 8 -12.00 -0.23 -6.58
N ILE A 9 -12.16 -1.18 -5.68
CA ILE A 9 -11.21 -2.29 -5.59
C ILE A 9 -11.35 -3.12 -6.87
N HIS A 10 -10.22 -3.47 -7.47
CA HIS A 10 -10.23 -4.24 -8.72
C HIS A 10 -10.95 -5.59 -8.51
N PRO A 11 -11.79 -6.02 -9.47
CA PRO A 11 -12.52 -7.28 -9.34
C PRO A 11 -11.64 -8.50 -9.08
N ASP A 12 -10.45 -8.55 -9.67
CA ASP A 12 -9.52 -9.65 -9.46
C ASP A 12 -9.08 -9.73 -8.00
N PHE A 13 -8.90 -8.57 -7.36
CA PHE A 13 -8.53 -8.50 -5.95
C PHE A 13 -9.75 -8.82 -5.07
N GLN A 14 -10.88 -8.22 -5.40
CA GLN A 14 -12.12 -8.40 -4.65
C GLN A 14 -12.51 -9.87 -4.55
N PHE A 15 -12.28 -10.63 -5.61
CA PHE A 15 -12.59 -12.06 -5.64
C PHE A 15 -11.92 -12.80 -4.47
N PHE A 16 -10.64 -12.53 -4.23
CA PHE A 16 -9.91 -13.15 -3.13
C PHE A 16 -10.19 -12.50 -1.79
N LEU A 17 -10.38 -11.17 -1.79
CA LEU A 17 -10.68 -10.43 -0.56
C LEU A 17 -11.98 -10.90 0.08
N ASP A 18 -12.97 -11.27 -0.73
CA ASP A 18 -14.28 -11.69 -0.24
C ASP A 18 -14.22 -12.94 0.66
N SER A 19 -13.15 -13.73 0.56
CA SER A 19 -12.99 -14.92 1.42
C SER A 19 -12.44 -14.58 2.81
N ARG A 20 -12.04 -13.35 3.05
CA ARG A 20 -11.50 -12.91 4.34
C ARG A 20 -12.62 -12.61 5.32
N GLU A 21 -12.28 -12.58 6.61
CA GLU A 21 -13.22 -12.13 7.62
C GLU A 21 -13.55 -10.66 7.42
N GLN A 22 -14.74 -10.24 7.82
CA GLN A 22 -15.20 -8.88 7.59
C GLN A 22 -14.28 -7.84 8.23
N GLU A 23 -13.71 -8.12 9.40
CA GLU A 23 -12.79 -7.21 10.06
C GLU A 23 -11.56 -6.92 9.20
N VAL A 24 -11.05 -7.95 8.54
CA VAL A 24 -9.88 -7.83 7.65
C VAL A 24 -10.24 -7.01 6.42
N ILE A 25 -11.42 -7.29 5.84
CA ILE A 25 -11.91 -6.55 4.67
C ILE A 25 -12.06 -5.07 5.00
N ASP A 26 -12.69 -4.76 6.14
CA ASP A 26 -12.93 -3.37 6.55
C ASP A 26 -11.62 -2.63 6.80
N LEU A 27 -10.68 -3.29 7.45
CA LEU A 27 -9.39 -2.68 7.77
C LEU A 27 -8.56 -2.43 6.51
N PHE A 28 -8.55 -3.40 5.59
CA PHE A 28 -7.90 -3.22 4.30
C PHE A 28 -8.51 -2.04 3.53
N THR A 29 -9.84 -2.02 3.46
CA THR A 29 -10.56 -0.99 2.71
C THR A 29 -10.23 0.41 3.26
N ASP A 30 -10.23 0.56 4.57
CA ASP A 30 -9.93 1.84 5.19
C ASP A 30 -8.46 2.27 4.99
N LEU A 31 -7.53 1.35 5.16
CA LEU A 31 -6.10 1.66 4.95
C LEU A 31 -5.85 2.03 3.49
N ARG A 32 -6.44 1.30 2.56
CA ARG A 32 -6.33 1.60 1.13
C ARG A 32 -6.79 3.02 0.83
N LEU A 33 -7.96 3.39 1.35
CA LEU A 33 -8.49 4.74 1.15
C LEU A 33 -7.57 5.80 1.77
N TYR A 34 -7.01 5.51 2.92
CA TYR A 34 -6.08 6.42 3.57
C TYR A 34 -4.84 6.69 2.71
N ILE A 35 -4.26 5.63 2.14
CA ILE A 35 -3.10 5.77 1.25
C ILE A 35 -3.47 6.57 0.00
N LEU A 36 -4.63 6.25 -0.61
CA LEU A 36 -5.09 6.95 -1.81
C LEU A 36 -5.40 8.42 -1.53
N ASP A 37 -5.87 8.75 -0.33
CA ASP A 37 -6.08 10.14 0.07
C ASP A 37 -4.77 10.90 0.19
N LEU A 38 -3.72 10.24 0.68
CA LEU A 38 -2.41 10.89 0.83
C LEU A 38 -1.72 11.10 -0.52
N TYR A 39 -2.00 10.25 -1.49
CA TYR A 39 -1.43 10.39 -2.83
C TYR A 39 -2.42 9.87 -3.88
N PRO A 40 -3.41 10.72 -4.25
CA PRO A 40 -4.48 10.29 -5.18
C PRO A 40 -3.98 9.85 -6.55
N ASP A 41 -2.83 10.35 -7.00
CA ASP A 41 -2.28 9.97 -8.30
C ASP A 41 -1.56 8.63 -8.29
N SER A 42 -1.40 7.99 -7.13
CA SER A 42 -0.68 6.72 -7.07
C SER A 42 -1.36 5.65 -7.93
N ASN A 43 -0.55 4.84 -8.58
CA ASN A 43 -1.05 3.63 -9.23
C ASN A 43 -1.09 2.52 -8.20
N GLU A 44 -2.12 1.69 -8.31
CA GLU A 44 -2.28 0.53 -7.46
C GLU A 44 -2.07 -0.71 -8.30
N LEU A 45 -1.08 -1.50 -7.91
CA LEU A 45 -0.76 -2.77 -8.60
C LEU A 45 -1.21 -3.90 -7.69
N VAL A 46 -2.10 -4.76 -8.17
CA VAL A 46 -2.63 -5.82 -7.32
C VAL A 46 -2.06 -7.16 -7.72
N TYR A 47 -1.65 -7.93 -6.72
CA TYR A 47 -0.96 -9.21 -6.87
C TYR A 47 -1.60 -10.29 -6.02
N HIS A 48 -1.45 -11.52 -6.45
CA HIS A 48 -1.78 -12.69 -5.63
C HIS A 48 -0.79 -13.79 -5.97
N THR A 49 0.43 -13.64 -5.49
CA THR A 49 1.50 -14.63 -5.66
C THR A 49 1.73 -15.36 -4.34
N HIS A 50 2.48 -14.75 -3.42
CA HIS A 50 2.69 -15.32 -2.09
C HIS A 50 1.61 -14.86 -1.13
N ALA A 51 1.11 -13.66 -1.33
CA ALA A 51 0.03 -13.10 -0.54
C ALA A 51 -0.82 -12.24 -1.46
N LEU A 52 -2.09 -12.08 -1.10
CA LEU A 52 -2.94 -11.09 -1.74
C LEU A 52 -2.44 -9.73 -1.33
N SER A 53 -2.01 -8.90 -2.27
CA SER A 53 -1.37 -7.64 -1.92
C SER A 53 -1.73 -6.53 -2.88
N ALA A 54 -2.03 -5.36 -2.32
CA ALA A 54 -2.18 -4.12 -3.08
C ALA A 54 -0.90 -3.31 -2.90
N VAL A 55 -0.27 -2.94 -4.00
CA VAL A 55 1.01 -2.23 -4.03
C VAL A 55 0.79 -0.85 -4.62
N PHE A 56 1.28 0.19 -3.96
CA PHE A 56 1.08 1.57 -4.38
C PHE A 56 2.40 2.14 -4.90
N SER A 57 2.37 2.64 -6.14
CA SER A 57 3.57 3.06 -6.84
C SER A 57 3.42 4.45 -7.45
N VAL A 58 4.55 5.14 -7.58
CA VAL A 58 4.61 6.44 -8.26
C VAL A 58 4.72 6.28 -9.78
N SER A 59 4.74 5.04 -10.28
CA SER A 59 4.75 4.71 -11.72
C SER A 59 3.90 3.46 -11.93
N GLU A 60 4.06 2.81 -13.08
CA GLU A 60 3.41 1.51 -13.33
C GLU A 60 4.31 0.34 -12.95
N ARG A 61 5.47 0.62 -12.38
CA ARG A 61 6.47 -0.41 -12.07
C ARG A 61 6.49 -0.71 -10.58
N LEU A 62 6.62 -1.98 -10.26
CA LEU A 62 6.78 -2.44 -8.88
C LEU A 62 8.05 -1.84 -8.25
N SER A 63 9.10 -1.67 -9.05
CA SER A 63 10.35 -1.11 -8.55
C SER A 63 10.22 0.32 -8.02
N ASP A 64 9.17 1.04 -8.41
CA ASP A 64 8.92 2.40 -7.95
C ASP A 64 7.82 2.46 -6.88
N ALA A 65 7.51 1.32 -6.28
CA ALA A 65 6.49 1.25 -5.23
C ALA A 65 6.98 1.88 -3.93
N PHE A 66 6.07 2.56 -3.23
CA PHE A 66 6.40 3.17 -1.95
C PHE A 66 5.77 2.44 -0.77
N CYS A 67 4.60 1.85 -0.94
CA CYS A 67 3.90 1.10 0.10
C CYS A 67 3.20 -0.11 -0.49
N HIS A 68 2.90 -1.07 0.36
CA HIS A 68 2.05 -2.20 -0.03
C HIS A 68 1.27 -2.68 1.18
N VAL A 69 0.12 -3.30 0.91
CA VAL A 69 -0.75 -3.83 1.96
C VAL A 69 -1.01 -5.30 1.65
N PRO A 70 -0.25 -6.21 2.26
CA PRO A 70 -0.53 -7.63 2.14
C PRO A 70 -1.72 -7.99 3.02
N VAL A 71 -2.61 -8.84 2.48
CA VAL A 71 -3.83 -9.27 3.17
C VAL A 71 -3.70 -10.76 3.46
N TYR A 72 -3.49 -11.07 4.74
CA TYR A 72 -3.39 -12.46 5.18
C TYR A 72 -4.77 -12.97 5.57
N ALA A 73 -4.81 -14.20 6.07
CA ALA A 73 -6.09 -14.81 6.44
C ALA A 73 -6.81 -14.03 7.55
N ASP A 74 -6.05 -13.55 8.53
CA ASP A 74 -6.59 -12.95 9.75
C ASP A 74 -6.03 -11.58 10.09
N HIS A 75 -5.20 -10.99 9.23
CA HIS A 75 -4.62 -9.67 9.50
C HIS A 75 -4.08 -9.03 8.22
N ILE A 76 -3.73 -7.75 8.35
CA ILE A 76 -3.02 -7.01 7.30
C ILE A 76 -1.79 -6.34 7.90
N ASN A 77 -0.88 -5.92 7.05
CA ASN A 77 0.25 -5.08 7.41
C ASN A 77 0.28 -3.86 6.50
N LEU A 78 0.94 -2.81 6.94
CA LEU A 78 1.33 -1.70 6.07
C LEU A 78 2.82 -1.86 5.80
N GLY A 79 3.16 -2.24 4.58
CA GLY A 79 4.54 -2.47 4.17
C GLY A 79 5.13 -1.28 3.43
N PHE A 80 6.44 -1.12 3.57
CA PHE A 80 7.22 -0.10 2.87
C PHE A 80 8.27 -0.82 2.04
N ASN A 81 8.17 -0.69 0.72
CA ASN A 81 8.97 -1.48 -0.21
C ASN A 81 10.48 -1.24 -0.04
N LYS A 82 10.86 -0.02 0.33
CA LYS A 82 12.25 0.34 0.59
C LYS A 82 12.42 0.89 2.01
N GLY A 83 11.76 0.21 2.96
CA GLY A 83 11.70 0.67 4.35
C GLY A 83 13.05 0.90 5.00
N THR A 84 14.05 0.06 4.67
CA THR A 84 15.38 0.22 5.27
C THR A 84 16.10 1.49 4.83
N LEU A 85 15.63 2.12 3.75
CA LEU A 85 16.22 3.35 3.22
C LEU A 85 15.51 4.62 3.69
N LEU A 86 14.46 4.46 4.49
CA LEU A 86 13.69 5.58 5.02
C LEU A 86 14.16 5.98 6.40
N GLU A 87 14.12 7.28 6.69
CA GLU A 87 14.31 7.76 8.05
C GLU A 87 13.10 7.36 8.88
N ASP A 88 13.35 6.71 10.00
CA ASP A 88 12.32 6.20 10.90
C ASP A 88 12.67 6.59 12.34
N PRO A 89 12.60 7.90 12.66
CA PRO A 89 13.03 8.38 13.98
C PRO A 89 12.17 7.86 15.14
N ASP A 90 10.94 7.46 14.87
CA ASP A 90 10.04 6.93 15.89
C ASP A 90 10.13 5.41 16.03
N GLU A 91 11.02 4.78 15.26
CA GLU A 91 11.23 3.34 15.28
C GLU A 91 9.96 2.53 15.08
N LEU A 92 9.17 2.92 14.10
CA LEU A 92 7.89 2.29 13.80
C LEU A 92 8.03 1.02 12.97
N LEU A 93 9.09 0.92 12.18
CA LEU A 93 9.24 -0.13 11.19
C LEU A 93 9.85 -1.40 11.79
N GLU A 94 9.26 -2.54 11.44
CA GLU A 94 9.70 -3.87 11.85
C GLU A 94 10.08 -4.70 10.63
N GLY A 95 10.88 -5.71 10.84
CA GLY A 95 11.24 -6.65 9.79
C GLY A 95 12.74 -6.89 9.72
N THR A 96 13.13 -7.89 8.91
CA THR A 96 14.50 -8.33 8.80
C THR A 96 15.01 -8.41 7.35
N GLY A 97 14.15 -8.14 6.38
CA GLY A 97 14.54 -8.20 4.97
C GLY A 97 15.53 -7.12 4.60
N LYS A 98 16.09 -7.23 3.41
CA LYS A 98 17.09 -6.28 2.93
C LYS A 98 16.52 -4.89 2.72
N TYR A 99 15.31 -4.80 2.22
CA TYR A 99 14.65 -3.52 1.91
C TYR A 99 13.31 -3.35 2.58
N ILE A 100 12.49 -4.39 2.61
CA ILE A 100 11.10 -4.29 3.07
C ILE A 100 11.03 -4.20 4.58
N ARG A 101 10.22 -3.26 5.05
CA ARG A 101 9.84 -3.13 6.46
C ARG A 101 8.34 -2.94 6.52
N HIS A 102 7.76 -3.15 7.70
CA HIS A 102 6.31 -3.06 7.85
C HIS A 102 5.90 -2.55 9.22
N ILE A 103 4.63 -2.12 9.28
CA ILE A 103 3.93 -1.80 10.52
C ILE A 103 2.78 -2.79 10.63
N ARG A 104 2.62 -3.39 11.78
CA ARG A 104 1.47 -4.25 12.05
C ARG A 104 0.23 -3.39 12.18
N VAL A 105 -0.86 -3.84 11.57
CA VAL A 105 -2.11 -3.08 11.57
C VAL A 105 -3.21 -3.92 12.21
N LYS A 106 -3.68 -3.48 13.36
CA LYS A 106 -4.79 -4.12 14.07
C LYS A 106 -6.01 -3.23 14.09
N THR A 107 -5.81 -1.91 14.11
CA THR A 107 -6.89 -0.94 14.14
C THR A 107 -6.51 0.25 13.26
N PRO A 108 -7.47 1.09 12.85
CA PRO A 108 -7.14 2.29 12.09
C PRO A 108 -6.19 3.24 12.81
N GLY A 109 -6.18 3.24 14.15
CA GLY A 109 -5.25 4.08 14.91
C GLY A 109 -3.79 3.73 14.68
N ASP A 110 -3.51 2.50 14.23
CA ASP A 110 -2.14 2.08 13.97
C ASP A 110 -1.51 2.81 12.78
N TYR A 111 -2.32 3.38 11.88
CA TYR A 111 -1.78 4.12 10.74
C TYR A 111 -2.38 5.53 10.60
N ARG A 112 -3.56 5.81 11.18
CA ARG A 112 -4.17 7.13 11.12
C ARG A 112 -3.63 8.00 12.25
N ASN A 113 -2.33 8.35 12.13
CA ASN A 113 -1.65 9.19 13.10
C ASN A 113 -0.53 9.97 12.40
N HIS A 114 -0.01 10.98 13.06
CA HIS A 114 1.00 11.87 12.47
C HIS A 114 2.30 11.16 12.09
N ARG A 115 2.72 10.21 12.89
CA ARG A 115 3.99 9.53 12.68
C ARG A 115 3.95 8.67 11.42
N VAL A 116 2.89 7.89 11.27
CA VAL A 116 2.73 7.04 10.08
C VAL A 116 2.47 7.89 8.84
N LYS A 117 1.66 8.96 8.98
CA LYS A 117 1.43 9.88 7.86
C LYS A 117 2.75 10.44 7.33
N ARG A 118 3.62 10.90 8.23
CA ARG A 118 4.93 11.42 7.81
C ARG A 118 5.78 10.35 7.14
N LEU A 119 5.73 9.13 7.66
CA LEU A 119 6.50 8.03 7.10
C LEU A 119 6.05 7.68 5.69
N ILE A 120 4.73 7.63 5.47
CA ILE A 120 4.18 7.39 4.14
C ILE A 120 4.62 8.50 3.18
N LYS A 121 4.56 9.77 3.62
CA LYS A 121 4.98 10.88 2.78
C LYS A 121 6.47 10.82 2.45
N ARG A 122 7.30 10.40 3.40
CA ARG A 122 8.72 10.18 3.13
C ARG A 122 8.91 9.10 2.09
N ALA A 123 8.15 8.02 2.19
CA ALA A 123 8.23 6.91 1.24
C ALA A 123 7.85 7.37 -0.17
N ILE A 124 6.80 8.18 -0.28
CA ILE A 124 6.37 8.72 -1.57
C ILE A 124 7.48 9.60 -2.17
N ASN A 125 8.02 10.53 -1.37
CA ASN A 125 9.07 11.42 -1.84
C ASN A 125 10.33 10.66 -2.23
N PHE A 126 10.69 9.65 -1.44
CA PHE A 126 11.84 8.81 -1.75
C PHE A 126 11.64 8.12 -3.10
N ALA A 127 10.45 7.54 -3.32
CA ALA A 127 10.15 6.84 -4.57
C ALA A 127 10.20 7.79 -5.77
N LEU A 128 9.69 9.01 -5.63
CA LEU A 128 9.72 9.99 -6.70
C LEU A 128 11.16 10.39 -7.07
N GLU A 129 12.03 10.52 -6.08
CA GLU A 129 13.43 10.88 -6.31
C GLU A 129 14.26 9.71 -6.83
N ASP A 130 13.87 8.48 -6.48
CA ASP A 130 14.63 7.27 -6.79
C ASP A 130 14.33 6.69 -8.18
N MET A 131 13.31 7.19 -8.86
CA MET A 131 12.93 6.67 -10.17
C MET A 131 14.05 6.81 -11.19
N ASP A 132 14.41 5.71 -11.85
CA ASP A 132 15.37 5.74 -12.95
C ASP A 132 14.84 6.51 -14.16
N LYS A 133 13.55 6.30 -14.46
CA LYS A 133 12.89 6.92 -15.59
C LYS A 133 11.72 7.74 -15.09
N PRO A 134 11.87 9.06 -14.99
CA PRO A 134 10.79 9.90 -14.51
C PRO A 134 9.53 9.71 -15.33
N THR A 135 8.42 9.47 -14.64
CA THR A 135 7.11 9.33 -15.24
C THR A 135 6.10 9.73 -14.18
N LYS A 136 4.85 9.85 -14.58
CA LYS A 136 3.79 10.18 -13.63
C LYS A 136 2.84 9.00 -13.48
N ALA A 137 2.49 8.72 -12.24
CA ALA A 137 1.36 7.86 -11.95
C ALA A 137 0.08 8.57 -12.38
N ARG A 138 -0.93 7.79 -12.78
CA ARG A 138 -2.17 8.35 -13.33
C ARG A 138 -3.40 7.94 -12.53
N GLY A 139 -3.21 7.46 -11.32
CA GLY A 139 -4.30 7.08 -10.46
C GLY A 139 -5.06 5.86 -10.95
N ARG A 140 -4.35 4.89 -11.48
CA ARG A 140 -4.97 3.68 -12.06
C ARG A 140 -4.70 2.46 -11.22
N THR A 141 -5.64 1.52 -11.24
CA THR A 141 -5.44 0.19 -10.67
C THR A 141 -5.11 -0.78 -11.79
N ILE A 142 -4.01 -1.49 -11.65
CA ILE A 142 -3.52 -2.43 -12.65
C ILE A 142 -3.41 -3.80 -12.01
N SER A 143 -4.13 -4.78 -12.56
CA SER A 143 -4.09 -6.13 -12.02
C SER A 143 -2.93 -6.92 -12.61
N LYS A 144 -2.14 -7.51 -11.72
CA LYS A 144 -1.10 -8.49 -12.07
C LYS A 144 -1.54 -9.89 -11.65
N ILE A 145 -2.78 -10.03 -11.22
CA ILE A 145 -3.33 -11.31 -10.78
C ILE A 145 -3.71 -12.14 -12.00
N LYS A 146 -3.29 -13.41 -11.99
CA LYS A 146 -3.66 -14.33 -13.04
C LYS A 146 -4.76 -15.26 -12.50
N ARG A 147 -5.93 -15.17 -13.10
CA ARG A 147 -7.04 -16.04 -12.76
C ARG A 147 -7.34 -16.95 -13.95
N LYS A 148 -7.61 -18.19 -13.64
CA LYS A 148 -8.00 -19.14 -14.67
C LYS A 148 -9.48 -19.39 -14.62
#